data_9b3ce818ef7f999e037eebdf66a47a79
#
_entry.id   9b3ce818ef7f999e037eebdf66a47a79
#
_cell.length_a   1.000
_cell.length_b   1.000
_cell.length_c   1.000
_cell.angle_alpha   90.00
_cell.angle_beta   90.00
_cell.angle_gamma   90.00
#
_symmetry.space_group_name_H-M   'P 1'
#
loop_
_entity.id
_entity.type
_entity.pdbx_description
1 polymer ?
#
loop_
_entity_poly.entity_id
_entity_poly.type
_entity_poly.pdbx_seq_one_letter_code
_entity_poly.pdbx_strand_id
1 'polypeptide(L)'
;RYSTDSSSLTVNDVPDSFTLEIVTEIKPEDNTALEGLYFSGGNYCTQCEPEGFRKITYYLDRSDVMTKYTTRIEADRDTCPVLLGNGNCIDRGDRGGGRHFAVWEDPFIKPSYLFALVAGNLAHIHDTFTTMSGRKVDLYIYVNHGNEDKCAHAMKALKDSMKWDEEKYGREYDLDIFNIVAV
;
A
#
# COMPACT_ATOMS: atom_id res chain seq x y z
N ARG A 1 20.51 21.97 9.84
CA ARG A 1 21.36 21.74 8.63
C ARG A 1 21.35 20.27 8.29
N TYR A 2 21.45 19.94 7.00
CA TYR A 2 21.56 18.55 6.55
C TYR A 2 22.73 18.39 5.58
N SER A 3 23.17 17.17 5.46
CA SER A 3 24.11 16.73 4.41
C SER A 3 23.67 15.36 3.88
N THR A 4 23.99 15.10 2.62
CA THR A 4 23.72 13.83 1.96
C THR A 4 25.00 13.27 1.36
N ASP A 5 25.10 11.95 1.35
CA ASP A 5 26.08 11.20 0.57
C ASP A 5 25.35 10.17 -0.32
N SER A 6 26.10 9.21 -0.87
CA SER A 6 25.52 8.19 -1.75
C SER A 6 24.57 7.21 -1.06
N SER A 7 24.52 7.19 0.27
CA SER A 7 23.80 6.18 1.05
C SER A 7 22.99 6.74 2.23
N SER A 8 23.22 8.00 2.62
CA SER A 8 22.63 8.55 3.82
C SER A 8 22.20 10.02 3.71
N LEU A 9 21.21 10.38 4.50
CA LEU A 9 20.82 11.74 4.86
C LEU A 9 21.14 11.95 6.34
N THR A 10 22.02 12.91 6.64
CA THR A 10 22.34 13.30 8.01
C THR A 10 21.70 14.64 8.34
N VAL A 11 20.91 14.71 9.39
CA VAL A 11 20.31 15.95 9.91
C VAL A 11 20.94 16.27 11.26
N ASN A 12 21.60 17.42 11.35
CA ASN A 12 22.35 17.82 12.53
C ASN A 12 21.52 18.76 13.41
N ASP A 13 21.87 18.80 14.70
CA ASP A 13 21.33 19.75 15.68
C ASP A 13 19.79 19.66 15.81
N VAL A 14 19.24 18.44 15.77
CA VAL A 14 17.81 18.19 15.98
C VAL A 14 17.49 18.00 17.46
N PRO A 15 16.30 18.44 17.92
CA PRO A 15 15.80 18.11 19.25
C PRO A 15 15.43 16.62 19.37
N ASP A 16 15.16 16.15 20.59
CA ASP A 16 14.76 14.76 20.86
C ASP A 16 13.46 14.36 20.14
N SER A 17 12.60 15.33 19.85
CA SER A 17 11.35 15.13 19.09
C SER A 17 11.21 16.24 18.05
N PHE A 18 11.00 15.85 16.79
CA PHE A 18 10.85 16.80 15.69
C PHE A 18 10.04 16.19 14.53
N THR A 19 9.58 17.05 13.63
CA THR A 19 9.01 16.65 12.36
C THR A 19 10.05 16.87 11.26
N LEU A 20 10.25 15.87 10.44
CA LEU A 20 11.12 15.94 9.27
C LEU A 20 10.28 15.84 8.00
N GLU A 21 10.39 16.82 7.12
CA GLU A 21 9.82 16.78 5.78
C GLU A 21 10.92 16.47 4.77
N ILE A 22 10.69 15.44 3.97
CA ILE A 22 11.61 15.01 2.91
C ILE A 22 10.84 14.98 1.61
N VAL A 23 11.38 15.62 0.58
CA VAL A 23 10.89 15.55 -0.79
C VAL A 23 11.92 14.81 -1.63
N THR A 24 11.50 13.71 -2.24
CA THR A 24 12.33 12.91 -3.16
C THR A 24 11.67 12.85 -4.52
N GLU A 25 12.46 12.82 -5.55
CA GLU A 25 12.04 12.58 -6.94
C GLU A 25 12.64 11.27 -7.40
N ILE A 26 11.80 10.35 -7.86
CA ILE A 26 12.20 9.05 -8.38
C ILE A 26 11.52 8.81 -9.73
N LYS A 27 12.06 7.88 -10.51
CA LYS A 27 11.53 7.48 -11.82
C LYS A 27 11.19 5.99 -11.81
N PRO A 28 9.98 5.63 -11.39
CA PRO A 28 9.56 4.23 -11.31
C PRO A 28 9.63 3.49 -12.65
N GLU A 29 9.45 4.20 -13.75
CA GLU A 29 9.51 3.65 -15.12
C GLU A 29 10.92 3.18 -15.49
N ASP A 30 11.96 3.79 -14.93
CA ASP A 30 13.36 3.44 -15.15
C ASP A 30 13.87 2.38 -14.13
N ASN A 31 13.04 2.00 -13.16
CA ASN A 31 13.41 1.06 -12.10
C ASN A 31 13.28 -0.39 -12.58
N THR A 32 14.39 -0.97 -13.03
CA THR A 32 14.49 -2.37 -13.47
C THR A 32 14.87 -3.35 -12.37
N ALA A 33 15.26 -2.85 -11.20
CA ALA A 33 15.62 -3.70 -10.05
C ALA A 33 14.37 -4.29 -9.37
N LEU A 34 13.18 -3.71 -9.60
CA LEU A 34 11.91 -4.09 -8.99
C LEU A 34 11.97 -4.01 -7.45
N GLU A 35 12.69 -3.03 -6.92
CA GLU A 35 12.80 -2.70 -5.51
C GLU A 35 12.26 -1.29 -5.26
N GLY A 36 11.51 -1.11 -4.18
CA GLY A 36 10.82 0.15 -3.91
C GLY A 36 9.62 0.33 -4.83
N LEU A 37 9.41 1.51 -5.39
CA LEU A 37 8.36 1.80 -6.37
C LEU A 37 8.85 1.58 -7.79
N TYR A 38 8.14 0.78 -8.56
CA TYR A 38 8.46 0.49 -9.97
C TYR A 38 7.20 0.45 -10.82
N PHE A 39 7.37 0.49 -12.14
CA PHE A 39 6.30 0.36 -13.13
C PHE A 39 6.44 -0.95 -13.88
N SER A 40 5.38 -1.76 -13.88
CA SER A 40 5.34 -3.05 -14.56
C SER A 40 3.92 -3.39 -15.03
N GLY A 41 3.80 -3.94 -16.23
CA GLY A 41 2.50 -4.38 -16.76
C GLY A 41 1.44 -3.29 -16.87
N GLY A 42 1.83 -2.01 -16.96
CA GLY A 42 0.90 -0.87 -16.98
C GLY A 42 0.51 -0.32 -15.62
N ASN A 43 1.08 -0.83 -14.53
CA ASN A 43 0.76 -0.45 -13.17
C ASN A 43 2.01 -0.05 -12.38
N TYR A 44 1.86 0.89 -11.45
CA TYR A 44 2.85 1.21 -10.43
C TYR A 44 2.65 0.29 -9.23
N CYS A 45 3.70 -0.37 -8.81
CA CYS A 45 3.69 -1.29 -7.68
C CYS A 45 4.90 -1.07 -6.79
N THR A 46 4.78 -1.44 -5.53
CA THR A 46 5.90 -1.43 -4.58
C THR A 46 6.36 -2.85 -4.25
N GLN A 47 7.67 -3.00 -4.10
CA GLN A 47 8.31 -4.15 -3.46
C GLN A 47 9.27 -3.63 -2.40
N CYS A 48 8.89 -3.74 -1.14
CA CYS A 48 9.67 -3.19 -0.02
C CYS A 48 10.39 -4.25 0.82
N GLU A 49 10.07 -5.53 0.69
CA GLU A 49 10.82 -6.61 1.33
C GLU A 49 12.11 -6.94 0.57
N PRO A 50 13.27 -7.11 1.31
CA PRO A 50 13.39 -6.85 2.74
C PRO A 50 13.74 -5.39 3.07
N GLU A 51 14.26 -4.59 2.14
CA GLU A 51 14.79 -3.24 2.38
C GLU A 51 14.54 -2.29 1.19
N GLY A 52 13.39 -2.43 0.51
CA GLY A 52 13.05 -1.63 -0.68
C GLY A 52 12.49 -0.24 -0.38
N PHE A 53 11.98 0.02 0.82
CA PHE A 53 11.38 1.33 1.14
C PHE A 53 12.41 2.47 1.01
N ARG A 54 13.67 2.23 1.33
CA ARG A 54 14.79 3.19 1.15
C ARG A 54 15.04 3.61 -0.30
N LYS A 55 14.49 2.86 -1.28
CA LYS A 55 14.54 3.23 -2.70
C LYS A 55 13.48 4.25 -3.09
N ILE A 56 12.49 4.48 -2.21
CA ILE A 56 11.42 5.46 -2.42
C ILE A 56 11.81 6.80 -1.79
N THR A 57 12.28 6.77 -0.54
CA THR A 57 12.67 7.97 0.21
C THR A 57 13.69 7.62 1.28
N TYR A 58 14.35 8.65 1.85
CA TYR A 58 15.17 8.48 3.05
C TYR A 58 14.30 8.10 4.24
N TYR A 59 14.62 7.00 4.87
CA TYR A 59 13.88 6.47 6.02
C TYR A 59 14.77 5.57 6.89
N LEU A 60 14.40 5.38 8.15
CA LEU A 60 14.99 4.37 9.02
C LEU A 60 14.44 2.99 8.64
N ASP A 61 14.85 2.51 7.47
CA ASP A 61 14.32 1.31 6.83
C ASP A 61 14.93 0.04 7.43
N ARG A 62 14.44 -0.27 8.64
CA ARG A 62 14.85 -1.42 9.45
C ARG A 62 13.62 -2.09 10.02
N SER A 63 13.65 -3.40 10.21
CA SER A 63 12.54 -4.20 10.70
C SER A 63 12.14 -3.93 12.16
N ASP A 64 13.03 -3.33 12.95
CA ASP A 64 12.77 -2.93 14.34
C ASP A 64 12.20 -1.50 14.49
N VAL A 65 12.11 -0.74 13.40
CA VAL A 65 11.50 0.60 13.38
C VAL A 65 10.02 0.47 13.01
N MET A 66 9.18 0.54 14.03
CA MET A 66 7.73 0.35 13.91
C MET A 66 7.02 1.70 13.82
N THR A 67 6.20 1.90 12.80
CA THR A 67 5.58 3.21 12.48
C THR A 67 4.14 3.04 12.00
N LYS A 68 3.31 4.04 12.22
CA LYS A 68 2.01 4.20 11.55
C LYS A 68 2.19 4.90 10.22
N TYR A 69 1.38 4.51 9.24
CA TYR A 69 1.42 5.08 7.90
C TYR A 69 0.10 5.75 7.55
N THR A 70 0.19 6.99 7.06
CA THR A 70 -0.89 7.64 6.32
C THR A 70 -0.34 7.98 4.95
N THR A 71 -0.91 7.39 3.92
CA THR A 71 -0.42 7.49 2.54
C THR A 71 -1.42 8.20 1.67
N ARG A 72 -1.06 9.37 1.13
CA ARG A 72 -1.83 10.05 0.11
C ARG A 72 -1.21 9.76 -1.26
N ILE A 73 -2.02 9.19 -2.15
CA ILE A 73 -1.63 8.88 -3.53
C ILE A 73 -2.39 9.84 -4.44
N GLU A 74 -1.69 10.49 -5.34
CA GLU A 74 -2.28 11.33 -6.39
C GLU A 74 -1.77 10.89 -7.76
N ALA A 75 -2.69 10.65 -8.69
CA ALA A 75 -2.34 10.26 -10.05
C ALA A 75 -3.31 10.84 -11.09
N ASP A 76 -2.95 10.69 -12.33
CA ASP A 76 -3.85 10.91 -13.45
C ASP A 76 -4.97 9.87 -13.42
N ARG A 77 -6.22 10.33 -13.58
CA ARG A 77 -7.41 9.48 -13.43
C ARG A 77 -7.56 8.48 -14.59
N ASP A 78 -7.15 8.86 -15.78
CA ASP A 78 -7.35 8.03 -16.96
C ASP A 78 -6.34 6.89 -17.00
N THR A 79 -5.11 7.14 -16.58
CA THR A 79 -4.03 6.14 -16.56
C THR A 79 -4.00 5.31 -15.29
N CYS A 80 -4.37 5.88 -14.15
CA CYS A 80 -4.36 5.22 -12.83
C CYS A 80 -5.70 5.44 -12.10
N PRO A 81 -6.82 4.88 -12.58
CA PRO A 81 -8.12 5.02 -11.90
C PRO A 81 -8.18 4.33 -10.54
N VAL A 82 -7.30 3.36 -10.28
CA VAL A 82 -7.18 2.63 -9.02
C VAL A 82 -5.96 3.10 -8.25
N LEU A 83 -6.15 3.49 -6.98
CA LEU A 83 -5.11 3.94 -6.06
C LEU A 83 -5.24 3.16 -4.74
N LEU A 84 -4.32 2.27 -4.43
CA LEU A 84 -4.37 1.39 -3.26
C LEU A 84 -3.16 1.59 -2.35
N GLY A 85 -3.39 1.50 -1.05
CA GLY A 85 -2.37 1.55 -0.01
C GLY A 85 -2.71 0.63 1.15
N ASN A 86 -1.87 0.61 2.18
CA ASN A 86 -2.14 -0.12 3.42
C ASN A 86 -3.25 0.53 4.25
N GLY A 87 -4.02 -0.29 4.95
CA GLY A 87 -5.03 0.17 5.89
C GLY A 87 -6.40 0.43 5.26
N ASN A 88 -7.16 1.37 5.82
CA ASN A 88 -8.46 1.78 5.32
C ASN A 88 -8.35 3.05 4.46
N CYS A 89 -9.17 3.14 3.40
CA CYS A 89 -9.28 4.37 2.62
C CYS A 89 -10.15 5.37 3.39
N ILE A 90 -9.53 6.43 3.91
CA ILE A 90 -10.20 7.42 4.75
C ILE A 90 -10.66 8.67 3.98
N ASP A 91 -10.08 8.93 2.80
CA ASP A 91 -10.47 10.05 1.94
C ASP A 91 -10.11 9.75 0.49
N ARG A 92 -10.90 10.29 -0.44
CA ARG A 92 -10.66 10.23 -1.88
C ARG A 92 -11.43 11.33 -2.59
N GLY A 93 -10.91 11.80 -3.70
CA GLY A 93 -11.60 12.85 -4.44
C GLY A 93 -10.90 13.30 -5.71
N ASP A 94 -11.53 14.26 -6.34
CA ASP A 94 -11.01 14.96 -7.51
C ASP A 94 -10.00 16.02 -7.07
N ARG A 95 -8.91 16.15 -7.83
CA ARG A 95 -7.87 17.17 -7.60
C ARG A 95 -7.92 18.29 -8.65
N GLY A 96 -8.73 18.10 -9.68
CA GLY A 96 -8.77 18.94 -10.87
C GLY A 96 -7.68 18.58 -11.88
N GLY A 97 -7.84 19.09 -13.13
CA GLY A 97 -6.88 18.85 -14.19
C GLY A 97 -6.70 17.38 -14.60
N GLY A 98 -7.76 16.56 -14.48
CA GLY A 98 -7.68 15.12 -14.80
C GLY A 98 -7.06 14.26 -13.69
N ARG A 99 -6.68 14.87 -12.56
CA ARG A 99 -6.03 14.16 -11.45
C ARG A 99 -7.02 13.86 -10.32
N HIS A 100 -6.77 12.76 -9.61
CA HIS A 100 -7.51 12.38 -8.42
C HIS A 100 -6.59 11.87 -7.31
N PHE A 101 -7.14 11.65 -6.13
CA PHE A 101 -6.37 11.16 -4.99
C PHE A 101 -7.15 10.15 -4.15
N ALA A 102 -6.40 9.34 -3.40
CA ALA A 102 -6.88 8.53 -2.30
C ALA A 102 -5.93 8.70 -1.10
N VAL A 103 -6.49 8.70 0.11
CA VAL A 103 -5.76 8.72 1.37
C VAL A 103 -6.05 7.42 2.12
N TRP A 104 -4.99 6.69 2.41
CA TRP A 104 -5.02 5.43 3.14
C TRP A 104 -4.39 5.62 4.51
N GLU A 105 -5.03 5.12 5.53
CA GLU A 105 -4.51 5.13 6.90
C GLU A 105 -4.43 3.70 7.44
N ASP A 106 -3.24 3.31 7.87
CA ASP A 106 -3.04 2.09 8.61
C ASP A 106 -2.80 2.43 10.08
N PRO A 107 -3.77 2.16 10.96
CA PRO A 107 -3.69 2.52 12.37
C PRO A 107 -2.70 1.65 13.15
N PHE A 108 -2.29 0.52 12.59
CA PHE A 108 -1.40 -0.43 13.23
C PHE A 108 0.06 -0.14 12.90
N ILE A 109 0.92 -0.13 13.91
CA ILE A 109 2.35 0.06 13.71
C ILE A 109 2.94 -1.15 12.96
N LYS A 110 3.77 -0.86 11.96
CA LYS A 110 4.46 -1.87 11.16
C LYS A 110 5.82 -1.38 10.71
N PRO A 111 6.77 -2.28 10.40
CA PRO A 111 8.03 -1.91 9.75
C PRO A 111 7.79 -1.51 8.29
N SER A 112 8.73 -0.76 7.73
CA SER A 112 8.66 -0.23 6.36
C SER A 112 8.62 -1.30 5.26
N TYR A 113 9.12 -2.49 5.50
CA TYR A 113 9.08 -3.57 4.51
C TYR A 113 7.66 -4.06 4.19
N LEU A 114 6.67 -3.77 5.06
CA LEU A 114 5.26 -4.06 4.83
C LEU A 114 4.50 -2.92 4.12
N PHE A 115 5.18 -1.83 3.79
CA PHE A 115 4.56 -0.75 3.02
C PHE A 115 4.19 -1.24 1.62
N ALA A 116 2.95 -0.96 1.22
CA ALA A 116 2.43 -1.31 -0.10
C ALA A 116 1.68 -0.14 -0.72
N LEU A 117 1.93 0.09 -2.02
CA LEU A 117 1.22 1.04 -2.86
C LEU A 117 1.02 0.42 -4.24
N VAL A 118 -0.19 0.53 -4.76
CA VAL A 118 -0.48 0.19 -6.15
C VAL A 118 -1.28 1.32 -6.79
N ALA A 119 -0.90 1.72 -8.01
CA ALA A 119 -1.66 2.66 -8.82
C ALA A 119 -1.68 2.17 -10.27
N GLY A 120 -2.88 2.08 -10.87
CA GLY A 120 -2.99 1.58 -12.24
C GLY A 120 -4.41 1.45 -12.73
N ASN A 121 -4.54 0.90 -13.94
CA ASN A 121 -5.83 0.62 -14.55
C ASN A 121 -6.17 -0.86 -14.39
N LEU A 122 -6.73 -1.22 -13.25
CA LEU A 122 -7.07 -2.58 -12.86
C LEU A 122 -8.58 -2.80 -12.84
N ALA A 123 -9.01 -3.99 -13.27
CA ALA A 123 -10.33 -4.52 -12.98
C ALA A 123 -10.35 -5.16 -11.57
N HIS A 124 -11.53 -5.43 -11.02
CA HIS A 124 -11.64 -6.13 -9.75
C HIS A 124 -12.92 -6.95 -9.64
N ILE A 125 -12.88 -7.93 -8.77
CA ILE A 125 -14.08 -8.56 -8.20
C ILE A 125 -14.23 -8.10 -6.74
N HIS A 126 -15.47 -8.02 -6.27
CA HIS A 126 -15.82 -7.61 -4.91
C HIS A 126 -16.71 -8.64 -4.25
N ASP A 127 -16.47 -8.89 -2.97
CA ASP A 127 -17.32 -9.66 -2.08
C ASP A 127 -17.18 -9.12 -0.65
N THR A 128 -17.91 -9.68 0.30
CA THR A 128 -17.82 -9.31 1.71
C THR A 128 -17.58 -10.53 2.60
N PHE A 129 -16.92 -10.32 3.72
CA PHE A 129 -16.82 -11.27 4.81
C PHE A 129 -17.47 -10.67 6.06
N THR A 130 -18.27 -11.47 6.77
CA THR A 130 -18.82 -11.05 8.06
C THR A 130 -18.04 -11.74 9.16
N THR A 131 -17.38 -10.97 10.00
CA THR A 131 -16.57 -11.47 11.12
C THR A 131 -17.45 -12.12 12.20
N MET A 132 -16.84 -12.86 13.12
CA MET A 132 -17.58 -13.50 14.23
C MET A 132 -18.29 -12.49 15.13
N SER A 133 -17.81 -11.23 15.24
CA SER A 133 -18.51 -10.15 15.96
C SER A 133 -19.62 -9.48 15.15
N GLY A 134 -19.80 -9.86 13.87
CA GLY A 134 -20.82 -9.31 12.97
C GLY A 134 -20.37 -8.10 12.17
N ARG A 135 -19.10 -7.68 12.23
CA ARG A 135 -18.54 -6.61 11.41
C ARG A 135 -18.37 -7.08 9.96
N LYS A 136 -18.71 -6.22 9.01
CA LYS A 136 -18.48 -6.49 7.58
C LYS A 136 -17.11 -5.99 7.15
N VAL A 137 -16.41 -6.80 6.37
CA VAL A 137 -15.15 -6.49 5.72
C VAL A 137 -15.37 -6.57 4.22
N ASP A 138 -15.03 -5.51 3.49
CA ASP A 138 -15.05 -5.50 2.03
C ASP A 138 -13.81 -6.19 1.48
N LEU A 139 -14.01 -7.13 0.56
CA LEU A 139 -12.95 -7.93 -0.05
C LEU A 139 -12.84 -7.60 -1.53
N TYR A 140 -11.67 -7.19 -1.98
CA TYR A 140 -11.40 -6.91 -3.38
C TYR A 140 -10.23 -7.75 -3.89
N ILE A 141 -10.35 -8.24 -5.11
CA ILE A 141 -9.24 -8.84 -5.85
C ILE A 141 -9.09 -8.05 -7.14
N TYR A 142 -8.00 -7.31 -7.24
CA TYR A 142 -7.63 -6.51 -8.40
C TYR A 142 -6.75 -7.31 -9.35
N VAL A 143 -7.07 -7.24 -10.63
CA VAL A 143 -6.38 -7.96 -11.70
C VAL A 143 -6.32 -7.11 -12.95
N ASN A 144 -5.47 -7.46 -13.90
CA ASN A 144 -5.56 -6.89 -15.24
C ASN A 144 -6.93 -7.23 -15.88
N HIS A 145 -7.50 -6.29 -16.63
CA HIS A 145 -8.77 -6.47 -17.32
C HIS A 145 -8.82 -7.79 -18.12
N GLY A 146 -9.95 -8.50 -18.02
CA GLY A 146 -10.17 -9.80 -18.67
C GLY A 146 -9.68 -11.01 -17.87
N ASN A 147 -9.25 -10.83 -16.61
CA ASN A 147 -8.87 -11.92 -15.71
C ASN A 147 -9.80 -12.06 -14.50
N GLU A 148 -10.91 -11.32 -14.46
CA GLU A 148 -11.84 -11.30 -13.32
C GLU A 148 -12.47 -12.67 -13.06
N ASP A 149 -12.76 -13.44 -14.10
CA ASP A 149 -13.32 -14.79 -14.05
C ASP A 149 -12.38 -15.83 -13.41
N LYS A 150 -11.07 -15.53 -13.35
CA LYS A 150 -10.05 -16.40 -12.75
C LYS A 150 -9.93 -16.24 -11.22
N CYS A 151 -10.61 -15.25 -10.65
CA CYS A 151 -10.42 -14.85 -9.24
C CYS A 151 -11.31 -15.60 -8.24
N ALA A 152 -12.27 -16.42 -8.70
CA ALA A 152 -13.27 -17.07 -7.83
C ALA A 152 -12.62 -17.95 -6.75
N HIS A 153 -11.57 -18.71 -7.11
CA HIS A 153 -10.85 -19.55 -6.16
C HIS A 153 -10.12 -18.70 -5.09
N ALA A 154 -9.46 -17.63 -5.51
CA ALA A 154 -8.75 -16.74 -4.61
C ALA A 154 -9.71 -16.05 -3.60
N MET A 155 -10.88 -15.61 -4.05
CA MET A 155 -11.90 -15.03 -3.18
C MET A 155 -12.41 -16.06 -2.16
N LYS A 156 -12.67 -17.30 -2.61
CA LYS A 156 -13.07 -18.38 -1.68
C LYS A 156 -11.97 -18.68 -0.67
N ALA A 157 -10.72 -18.79 -1.12
CA ALA A 157 -9.58 -19.08 -0.25
C ALA A 157 -9.37 -17.97 0.80
N LEU A 158 -9.52 -16.69 0.41
CA LEU A 158 -9.46 -15.56 1.34
C LEU A 158 -10.51 -15.70 2.45
N LYS A 159 -11.77 -15.92 2.09
CA LYS A 159 -12.87 -16.10 3.06
C LYS A 159 -12.64 -17.31 3.98
N ASP A 160 -12.21 -18.43 3.41
CA ASP A 160 -11.90 -19.63 4.18
C ASP A 160 -10.76 -19.39 5.17
N SER A 161 -9.73 -18.64 4.78
CA SER A 161 -8.60 -18.26 5.62
C SER A 161 -9.02 -17.33 6.77
N MET A 162 -9.80 -16.29 6.48
CA MET A 162 -10.33 -15.39 7.51
C MET A 162 -11.17 -16.14 8.52
N LYS A 163 -12.05 -17.03 8.06
CA LYS A 163 -12.86 -17.89 8.94
C LYS A 163 -11.99 -18.81 9.77
N TRP A 164 -10.96 -19.40 9.18
CA TRP A 164 -10.05 -20.31 9.88
C TRP A 164 -9.27 -19.58 11.00
N ASP A 165 -8.82 -18.35 10.75
CA ASP A 165 -8.15 -17.53 11.75
C ASP A 165 -9.07 -17.23 12.95
N GLU A 166 -10.33 -16.91 12.69
CA GLU A 166 -11.34 -16.71 13.74
C GLU A 166 -11.57 -17.99 14.56
N GLU A 167 -11.80 -19.12 13.90
CA GLU A 167 -12.08 -20.40 14.55
C GLU A 167 -10.87 -20.95 15.31
N LYS A 168 -9.66 -20.75 14.77
CA LYS A 168 -8.44 -21.36 15.31
C LYS A 168 -7.76 -20.51 16.37
N TYR A 169 -7.73 -19.18 16.15
CA TYR A 169 -6.98 -18.25 16.99
C TYR A 169 -7.87 -17.23 17.71
N GLY A 170 -9.18 -17.20 17.43
CA GLY A 170 -10.08 -16.18 17.94
C GLY A 170 -9.69 -14.77 17.45
N ARG A 171 -9.11 -14.66 16.26
CA ARG A 171 -8.63 -13.40 15.68
C ARG A 171 -9.46 -12.99 14.50
N GLU A 172 -10.19 -11.89 14.64
CA GLU A 172 -10.86 -11.24 13.52
C GLU A 172 -9.87 -10.40 12.72
N TYR A 173 -10.11 -10.30 11.41
CA TYR A 173 -9.43 -9.28 10.61
C TYR A 173 -9.82 -7.89 11.10
N ASP A 174 -8.87 -7.02 11.31
CA ASP A 174 -9.01 -5.79 12.10
C ASP A 174 -9.20 -4.49 11.25
N LEU A 175 -9.14 -4.59 9.92
CA LEU A 175 -9.46 -3.49 9.00
C LEU A 175 -10.83 -3.70 8.33
N ASP A 176 -11.35 -2.65 7.68
CA ASP A 176 -12.67 -2.69 7.04
C ASP A 176 -12.61 -3.15 5.58
N ILE A 177 -11.42 -3.24 5.02
CA ILE A 177 -11.17 -3.62 3.62
C ILE A 177 -9.96 -4.54 3.52
N PHE A 178 -10.05 -5.54 2.64
CA PHE A 178 -8.93 -6.41 2.26
C PHE A 178 -8.75 -6.36 0.75
N ASN A 179 -7.59 -5.93 0.30
CA ASN A 179 -7.25 -5.84 -1.12
C ASN A 179 -6.19 -6.89 -1.47
N ILE A 180 -6.47 -7.74 -2.45
CA ILE A 180 -5.48 -8.57 -3.14
C ILE A 180 -5.23 -7.92 -4.49
N VAL A 181 -3.98 -7.82 -4.90
CA VAL A 181 -3.59 -7.33 -6.22
C VAL A 181 -2.70 -8.36 -6.90
N ALA A 182 -3.15 -8.83 -8.06
CA ALA A 182 -2.38 -9.74 -8.91
C ALA A 182 -1.95 -8.97 -10.17
N VAL A 183 -0.67 -8.61 -10.23
CA VAL A 183 -0.04 -7.81 -11.29
C VAL A 183 1.13 -8.55 -11.92
#